data_528d1b03ed50c1faaad6f4782f075356
#
_entry.id   528d1b03ed50c1faaad6f4782f075356
#
_cell.length_a   1.000
_cell.length_b   1.000
_cell.length_c   1.000
_cell.angle_alpha   90.00
_cell.angle_beta   90.00
_cell.angle_gamma   90.00
#
_symmetry.space_group_name_H-M   'P 1'
#
loop_
_entity.id
_entity.type
_entity.pdbx_description
1 polymer ?
#
loop_
_entity_poly.entity_id
_entity_poly.type
_entity_poly.pdbx_seq_one_letter_code
_entity_poly.pdbx_strand_id
1 'polypeptide(L)'
;MVYHPHMVDAQPGESDAGRLQRLREELLTAESRIEEQTGQSHKILAYPYGEYDLEILDMIESLGFTALAQNSGAVGYHSDFRALPRYPLAASFADIESASTKLNSLAFEVRHIDPVSPVTDSRRPAVTMQLAGDFNVSQLGCYANGQPMELEWLDREAVHFRIQPAEGQEFAMRRFNYICTAPKRGTNRYYWFSKFWTRSTPDNAD
;
A
#
# COMPACT_ATOMS: atom_id res chain seq x y z
N MET A 1 20.67 -2.76 3.35
CA MET A 1 20.17 -3.05 4.71
C MET A 1 20.91 -4.25 5.26
N VAL A 2 21.37 -4.19 6.49
CA VAL A 2 22.14 -5.27 7.14
C VAL A 2 21.21 -6.41 7.60
N TYR A 3 19.95 -6.11 7.86
CA TYR A 3 18.90 -7.06 8.26
C TYR A 3 17.55 -6.58 7.69
N HIS A 4 16.45 -7.27 8.01
CA HIS A 4 15.10 -6.97 7.51
C HIS A 4 14.25 -6.28 8.62
N PRO A 5 14.48 -4.96 8.89
CA PRO A 5 13.83 -4.26 9.98
C PRO A 5 12.44 -3.78 9.60
N HIS A 6 11.61 -3.52 10.61
CA HIS A 6 10.45 -2.66 10.46
C HIS A 6 10.92 -1.21 10.26
N MET A 7 10.75 -0.64 9.08
CA MET A 7 11.28 0.69 8.75
C MET A 7 10.58 1.81 9.52
N VAL A 8 9.33 1.60 9.91
CA VAL A 8 8.53 2.57 10.67
C VAL A 8 8.88 2.60 12.16
N ASP A 9 9.61 1.59 12.66
CA ASP A 9 9.98 1.52 14.07
C ASP A 9 11.36 2.11 14.32
N ALA A 10 11.47 2.98 15.32
CA ALA A 10 12.76 3.43 15.84
C ALA A 10 13.43 2.31 16.66
N GLN A 11 14.76 2.28 16.65
CA GLN A 11 15.53 1.40 17.54
C GLN A 11 15.49 1.94 19.00
N PRO A 12 15.75 1.12 20.01
CA PRO A 12 15.79 1.58 21.40
C PRO A 12 16.73 2.77 21.59
N GLY A 13 16.18 3.90 22.04
CA GLY A 13 16.91 5.15 22.24
C GLY A 13 17.16 5.98 20.97
N GLU A 14 16.64 5.55 19.82
CA GLU A 14 16.76 6.28 18.57
C GLU A 14 15.63 7.31 18.44
N SER A 15 15.97 8.52 17.99
CA SER A 15 14.97 9.52 17.60
C SER A 15 14.46 9.27 16.17
N ASP A 16 13.31 9.86 15.79
CA ASP A 16 12.80 9.78 14.41
C ASP A 16 13.82 10.27 13.37
N ALA A 17 14.50 11.38 13.66
CA ALA A 17 15.57 11.88 12.81
C ALA A 17 16.75 10.88 12.69
N GLY A 18 17.11 10.23 13.81
CA GLY A 18 18.13 9.18 13.83
C GLY A 18 17.71 7.97 13.00
N ARG A 19 16.44 7.54 13.13
CA ARG A 19 15.85 6.47 12.33
C ARG A 19 15.96 6.75 10.82
N LEU A 20 15.53 7.93 10.40
CA LEU A 20 15.59 8.32 8.98
C LEU A 20 17.04 8.40 8.47
N GLN A 21 17.96 8.93 9.27
CA GLN A 21 19.38 8.99 8.89
C GLN A 21 19.97 7.57 8.73
N ARG A 22 19.72 6.67 9.66
CA ARG A 22 20.14 5.26 9.57
C ARG A 22 19.58 4.57 8.34
N LEU A 23 18.26 4.71 8.07
CA LEU A 23 17.62 4.11 6.90
C LEU A 23 18.22 4.65 5.60
N ARG A 24 18.49 5.96 5.53
CA ARG A 24 19.14 6.59 4.39
C ARG A 24 20.53 6.00 4.12
N GLU A 25 21.36 5.89 5.16
CA GLU A 25 22.72 5.34 5.06
C GLU A 25 22.70 3.87 4.63
N GLU A 26 21.80 3.05 5.18
CA GLU A 26 21.65 1.66 4.79
C GLU A 26 21.21 1.49 3.33
N LEU A 27 20.28 2.31 2.85
CA LEU A 27 19.81 2.27 1.46
C LEU A 27 20.93 2.64 0.49
N LEU A 28 21.63 3.75 0.75
CA LEU A 28 22.73 4.21 -0.10
C LEU A 28 23.89 3.22 -0.09
N THR A 29 24.20 2.60 1.05
CA THR A 29 25.25 1.55 1.14
C THR A 29 24.86 0.31 0.33
N ALA A 30 23.59 -0.11 0.41
CA ALA A 30 23.11 -1.27 -0.36
C ALA A 30 23.17 -0.98 -1.87
N GLU A 31 22.70 0.20 -2.29
CA GLU A 31 22.72 0.61 -3.70
C GLU A 31 24.15 0.72 -4.25
N SER A 32 25.07 1.32 -3.49
CA SER A 32 26.49 1.39 -3.88
C SER A 32 27.09 -0.01 -4.07
N ARG A 33 26.77 -0.96 -3.21
CA ARG A 33 27.24 -2.35 -3.36
C ARG A 33 26.65 -3.06 -4.58
N ILE A 34 25.38 -2.78 -4.88
CA ILE A 34 24.73 -3.30 -6.10
C ILE A 34 25.47 -2.74 -7.32
N GLU A 35 25.71 -1.44 -7.36
CA GLU A 35 26.41 -0.78 -8.45
C GLU A 35 27.84 -1.31 -8.62
N GLU A 36 28.58 -1.47 -7.54
CA GLU A 36 29.94 -2.05 -7.55
C GLU A 36 29.97 -3.47 -8.15
N GLN A 37 28.95 -4.30 -7.86
CA GLN A 37 28.89 -5.69 -8.30
C GLN A 37 28.29 -5.89 -9.70
N THR A 38 27.36 -5.01 -10.10
CA THR A 38 26.59 -5.17 -11.35
C THR A 38 26.96 -4.14 -12.42
N GLY A 39 27.65 -3.06 -12.04
CA GLY A 39 27.95 -1.92 -12.90
C GLY A 39 26.74 -0.99 -13.13
N GLN A 40 25.64 -1.19 -12.38
CA GLN A 40 24.41 -0.41 -12.56
C GLN A 40 23.77 -0.06 -11.21
N SER A 41 23.31 1.20 -11.09
CA SER A 41 22.47 1.67 -10.01
C SER A 41 21.01 1.69 -10.48
N HIS A 42 20.12 1.00 -9.78
CA HIS A 42 18.71 0.87 -10.15
C HIS A 42 17.80 1.73 -9.29
N LYS A 43 18.19 2.03 -8.06
CA LYS A 43 17.40 2.79 -7.07
C LYS A 43 15.98 2.25 -6.92
N ILE A 44 15.88 0.95 -6.74
CA ILE A 44 14.61 0.24 -6.50
C ILE A 44 14.64 -0.38 -5.11
N LEU A 45 13.66 -0.03 -4.27
CA LEU A 45 13.46 -0.59 -2.94
C LEU A 45 12.19 -1.43 -2.89
N ALA A 46 12.26 -2.62 -2.30
CA ALA A 46 11.07 -3.29 -1.79
C ALA A 46 11.05 -3.09 -0.26
N TYR A 47 10.02 -2.38 0.24
CA TYR A 47 9.91 -2.15 1.68
C TYR A 47 9.89 -3.46 2.45
N PRO A 48 10.77 -3.64 3.48
CA PRO A 48 10.63 -4.71 4.44
C PRO A 48 9.21 -4.73 5.01
N TYR A 49 8.57 -5.89 5.00
CA TYR A 49 7.18 -6.07 5.41
C TYR A 49 6.15 -5.18 4.67
N GLY A 50 6.57 -4.40 3.68
CA GLY A 50 5.74 -3.41 2.99
C GLY A 50 5.46 -2.14 3.80
N GLU A 51 6.14 -1.93 4.91
CA GLU A 51 5.87 -0.84 5.87
C GLU A 51 6.62 0.44 5.51
N TYR A 52 5.90 1.55 5.57
CA TYR A 52 6.41 2.91 5.35
C TYR A 52 5.53 3.92 6.09
N ASP A 53 6.05 5.11 6.30
CA ASP A 53 5.34 6.30 6.75
C ASP A 53 5.59 7.47 5.77
N LEU A 54 5.04 8.65 6.07
CA LEU A 54 5.18 9.81 5.18
C LEU A 54 6.63 10.30 5.11
N GLU A 55 7.37 10.27 6.21
CA GLU A 55 8.77 10.70 6.26
C GLU A 55 9.67 9.77 5.44
N ILE A 56 9.38 8.46 5.47
CA ILE A 56 10.07 7.48 4.62
C ILE A 56 9.75 7.74 3.14
N LEU A 57 8.50 8.02 2.77
CA LEU A 57 8.14 8.36 1.39
C LEU A 57 8.93 9.58 0.89
N ASP A 58 9.00 10.63 1.70
CA ASP A 58 9.74 11.87 1.34
C ASP A 58 11.26 11.59 1.23
N MET A 59 11.79 10.76 2.11
CA MET A 59 13.19 10.32 2.02
C MET A 59 13.46 9.54 0.71
N ILE A 60 12.61 8.57 0.37
CA ILE A 60 12.72 7.77 -0.86
C ILE A 60 12.70 8.66 -2.10
N GLU A 61 11.77 9.61 -2.17
CA GLU A 61 11.69 10.59 -3.25
C GLU A 61 12.95 11.44 -3.34
N SER A 62 13.43 11.97 -2.21
CA SER A 62 14.65 12.79 -2.14
C SER A 62 15.90 12.07 -2.63
N LEU A 63 15.96 10.75 -2.50
CA LEU A 63 17.05 9.89 -2.95
C LEU A 63 16.89 9.43 -4.40
N GLY A 64 15.75 9.70 -5.03
CA GLY A 64 15.41 9.27 -6.38
C GLY A 64 15.15 7.76 -6.50
N PHE A 65 14.65 7.12 -5.44
CA PHE A 65 14.25 5.71 -5.47
C PHE A 65 12.79 5.56 -5.90
N THR A 66 12.52 4.47 -6.60
CA THR A 66 11.18 3.89 -6.74
C THR A 66 11.02 2.76 -5.73
N ALA A 67 9.87 2.69 -5.06
CA ALA A 67 9.68 1.68 -4.03
C ALA A 67 8.40 0.85 -4.21
N LEU A 68 8.47 -0.41 -3.79
CA LEU A 68 7.38 -1.39 -3.86
C LEU A 68 6.90 -1.73 -2.45
N ALA A 69 5.61 -1.51 -2.21
CA ALA A 69 4.94 -1.92 -0.98
C ALA A 69 4.44 -3.38 -1.06
N GLN A 70 3.69 -3.84 -0.06
CA GLN A 70 3.10 -5.20 -0.04
C GLN A 70 1.56 -5.20 -0.16
N ASN A 71 0.96 -4.10 -0.56
CA ASN A 71 -0.45 -4.05 -0.89
C ASN A 71 -0.68 -4.52 -2.33
N SER A 72 -1.81 -5.21 -2.54
CA SER A 72 -2.21 -5.67 -3.87
C SER A 72 -2.77 -4.53 -4.72
N GLY A 73 -2.44 -4.50 -6.00
CA GLY A 73 -2.99 -3.49 -6.90
C GLY A 73 -2.26 -3.44 -8.23
N ALA A 74 -2.91 -2.84 -9.21
CA ALA A 74 -2.31 -2.53 -10.50
C ALA A 74 -1.55 -1.20 -10.44
N VAL A 75 -0.51 -1.07 -11.25
CA VAL A 75 0.24 0.17 -11.45
C VAL A 75 -0.33 0.93 -12.64
N GLY A 76 -0.51 2.22 -12.53
CA GLY A 76 -0.97 3.11 -13.57
C GLY A 76 -0.26 4.46 -13.54
N TYR A 77 -0.61 5.36 -14.44
CA TYR A 77 0.04 6.67 -14.57
C TYR A 77 -0.07 7.57 -13.32
N HIS A 78 -1.10 7.35 -12.52
CA HIS A 78 -1.37 8.12 -11.29
C HIS A 78 -0.92 7.39 -10.02
N SER A 79 -0.20 6.27 -10.14
CA SER A 79 0.34 5.54 -9.00
C SER A 79 1.46 6.33 -8.33
N ASP A 80 1.52 6.27 -6.99
CA ASP A 80 2.65 6.82 -6.24
C ASP A 80 3.86 5.89 -6.37
N PHE A 81 4.89 6.33 -7.10
CA PHE A 81 6.11 5.55 -7.34
C PHE A 81 6.97 5.38 -6.09
N ARG A 82 6.64 6.07 -5.01
CA ARG A 82 7.27 5.86 -3.70
C ARG A 82 6.70 4.64 -2.95
N ALA A 83 5.53 4.11 -3.39
CA ALA A 83 4.87 2.97 -2.76
C ALA A 83 4.01 2.17 -3.76
N LEU A 84 4.62 1.66 -4.82
CA LEU A 84 3.93 0.88 -5.85
C LEU A 84 3.33 -0.41 -5.26
N PRO A 85 2.10 -0.75 -5.62
CA PRO A 85 1.51 -2.03 -5.25
C PRO A 85 2.16 -3.20 -6.00
N ARG A 86 2.01 -4.41 -5.47
CA ARG A 86 2.44 -5.66 -6.12
C ARG A 86 1.52 -6.81 -5.77
N TYR A 87 1.34 -7.75 -6.69
CA TYR A 87 0.59 -8.96 -6.42
C TYR A 87 1.50 -10.09 -5.93
N PRO A 88 1.19 -10.74 -4.81
CA PRO A 88 1.85 -11.97 -4.44
C PRO A 88 1.41 -13.11 -5.39
N LEU A 89 2.36 -13.91 -5.87
CA LEU A 89 2.12 -15.11 -6.70
C LEU A 89 2.78 -16.32 -6.03
N ALA A 90 2.53 -16.52 -4.73
CA ALA A 90 3.08 -17.61 -3.93
C ALA A 90 2.03 -18.22 -3.01
N ALA A 91 2.23 -19.44 -2.57
CA ALA A 91 1.34 -20.19 -1.68
C ALA A 91 -0.12 -20.19 -2.19
N SER A 92 -1.09 -19.82 -1.38
CA SER A 92 -2.52 -19.74 -1.75
C SER A 92 -2.83 -18.73 -2.86
N PHE A 93 -1.88 -17.84 -3.21
CA PHE A 93 -2.01 -16.86 -4.28
C PHE A 93 -1.39 -17.31 -5.62
N ALA A 94 -0.81 -18.52 -5.68
CA ALA A 94 -0.15 -19.07 -6.88
C ALA A 94 -1.13 -19.75 -7.87
N ASP A 95 -2.44 -19.63 -7.65
CA ASP A 95 -3.46 -20.12 -8.56
C ASP A 95 -3.46 -19.33 -9.88
N ILE A 96 -3.51 -20.04 -11.01
CA ILE A 96 -3.36 -19.45 -12.35
C ILE A 96 -4.55 -18.56 -12.74
N GLU A 97 -5.75 -18.87 -12.31
CA GLU A 97 -6.94 -18.08 -12.63
C GLU A 97 -6.91 -16.77 -11.85
N SER A 98 -6.56 -16.82 -10.56
CA SER A 98 -6.35 -15.66 -9.71
C SER A 98 -5.21 -14.78 -10.25
N ALA A 99 -4.09 -15.37 -10.67
CA ALA A 99 -2.98 -14.66 -11.28
C ALA A 99 -3.40 -13.95 -12.57
N SER A 100 -4.14 -14.62 -13.44
CA SER A 100 -4.67 -14.03 -14.69
C SER A 100 -5.58 -12.83 -14.41
N THR A 101 -6.49 -12.93 -13.43
CA THR A 101 -7.36 -11.82 -13.02
C THR A 101 -6.56 -10.62 -12.52
N LYS A 102 -5.54 -10.85 -11.67
CA LYS A 102 -4.66 -9.82 -11.15
C LYS A 102 -3.84 -9.13 -12.23
N LEU A 103 -3.23 -9.89 -13.14
CA LEU A 103 -2.44 -9.36 -14.26
C LEU A 103 -3.28 -8.56 -15.26
N ASN A 104 -4.58 -8.86 -15.38
CA ASN A 104 -5.53 -8.11 -16.19
C ASN A 104 -6.19 -6.94 -15.47
N SER A 105 -5.87 -6.69 -14.19
CA SER A 105 -6.45 -5.58 -13.44
C SER A 105 -5.94 -4.22 -13.91
N LEU A 106 -6.64 -3.17 -13.51
CA LEU A 106 -6.37 -1.78 -13.82
C LEU A 106 -6.24 -0.98 -12.53
N ALA A 107 -5.36 0.02 -12.53
CA ALA A 107 -5.29 0.96 -11.43
C ALA A 107 -6.44 1.97 -11.50
N PHE A 108 -7.10 2.23 -10.35
CA PHE A 108 -7.92 3.43 -10.21
C PHE A 108 -7.03 4.67 -10.25
N GLU A 109 -7.55 5.77 -10.77
CA GLU A 109 -7.02 7.09 -10.47
C GLU A 109 -7.52 7.51 -9.08
N VAL A 110 -6.63 7.61 -8.12
CA VAL A 110 -6.93 8.07 -6.76
C VAL A 110 -6.78 9.59 -6.72
N ARG A 111 -7.89 10.33 -6.74
CA ARG A 111 -7.91 11.80 -6.74
C ARG A 111 -7.81 12.39 -5.35
N HIS A 112 -8.30 11.66 -4.36
CA HIS A 112 -8.22 12.03 -2.95
C HIS A 112 -8.13 10.78 -2.09
N ILE A 113 -7.34 10.86 -1.02
CA ILE A 113 -7.28 9.86 0.04
C ILE A 113 -6.88 10.53 1.37
N ASP A 114 -7.66 10.29 2.41
CA ASP A 114 -7.40 10.82 3.76
C ASP A 114 -7.81 9.79 4.83
N PRO A 115 -6.89 9.40 5.73
CA PRO A 115 -5.49 9.83 5.81
C PRO A 115 -4.60 9.23 4.71
N VAL A 116 -3.62 10.00 4.26
CA VAL A 116 -2.57 9.53 3.33
C VAL A 116 -1.67 8.52 4.04
N SER A 117 -1.26 8.81 5.30
CA SER A 117 -0.42 7.93 6.10
C SER A 117 -0.99 6.52 6.20
N PRO A 118 -0.19 5.47 6.01
CA PRO A 118 -0.60 4.10 6.29
C PRO A 118 -0.48 3.73 7.77
N VAL A 119 0.20 4.54 8.59
CA VAL A 119 0.41 4.25 10.02
C VAL A 119 -0.81 4.68 10.83
N THR A 120 -1.26 3.80 11.71
CA THR A 120 -2.44 4.02 12.56
C THR A 120 -2.35 3.23 13.86
N ASP A 121 -2.94 3.75 14.95
CA ASP A 121 -3.16 3.00 16.19
C ASP A 121 -4.56 2.37 16.23
N SER A 122 -5.44 2.79 15.31
CA SER A 122 -6.80 2.28 15.26
C SER A 122 -6.82 0.84 14.75
N ARG A 123 -7.66 0.00 15.38
CA ARG A 123 -8.02 -1.33 14.88
C ARG A 123 -9.04 -1.28 13.73
N ARG A 124 -9.69 -0.14 13.55
CA ARG A 124 -10.72 0.11 12.53
C ARG A 124 -10.54 1.51 11.95
N PRO A 125 -9.41 1.81 11.29
CA PRO A 125 -9.20 3.14 10.75
C PRO A 125 -10.24 3.45 9.67
N ALA A 126 -10.79 4.66 9.72
CA ALA A 126 -11.58 5.17 8.63
C ALA A 126 -10.69 5.73 7.53
N VAL A 127 -11.14 5.66 6.29
CA VAL A 127 -10.50 6.36 5.18
C VAL A 127 -11.55 6.95 4.25
N THR A 128 -11.31 8.19 3.84
CA THR A 128 -12.07 8.88 2.82
C THR A 128 -11.30 8.84 1.51
N MET A 129 -11.98 8.50 0.43
CA MET A 129 -11.35 8.36 -0.89
C MET A 129 -12.21 8.93 -2.00
N GLN A 130 -11.56 9.48 -3.02
CA GLN A 130 -12.17 9.78 -4.30
C GLN A 130 -11.46 8.98 -5.39
N LEU A 131 -12.20 8.08 -6.05
CA LEU A 131 -11.68 7.20 -7.10
C LEU A 131 -12.26 7.57 -8.45
N ALA A 132 -11.44 7.46 -9.50
CA ALA A 132 -11.91 7.65 -10.86
C ALA A 132 -11.47 6.51 -11.79
N GLY A 133 -12.26 6.30 -12.85
CA GLY A 133 -12.09 5.25 -13.84
C GLY A 133 -13.36 5.06 -14.66
N ASP A 134 -13.27 4.20 -15.66
CA ASP A 134 -14.41 3.85 -16.52
C ASP A 134 -15.15 2.62 -15.97
N PHE A 135 -15.94 2.82 -14.89
CA PHE A 135 -16.69 1.76 -14.22
C PHE A 135 -18.11 2.22 -13.86
N ASN A 136 -18.97 1.28 -13.51
CA ASN A 136 -20.29 1.60 -12.96
C ASN A 136 -20.17 1.76 -11.44
N VAL A 137 -20.51 2.95 -10.95
CA VAL A 137 -20.43 3.29 -9.51
C VAL A 137 -21.25 2.33 -8.63
N SER A 138 -22.36 1.78 -9.14
CA SER A 138 -23.17 0.80 -8.39
C SER A 138 -22.48 -0.55 -8.19
N GLN A 139 -21.39 -0.82 -8.90
CA GLN A 139 -20.60 -2.05 -8.85
C GLN A 139 -19.25 -1.86 -8.12
N LEU A 140 -18.99 -0.65 -7.60
CA LEU A 140 -17.85 -0.41 -6.73
C LEU A 140 -18.09 -1.12 -5.39
N GLY A 141 -17.19 -1.99 -5.02
CA GLY A 141 -17.18 -2.66 -3.72
C GLY A 141 -15.83 -2.48 -3.02
N CYS A 142 -15.87 -2.23 -1.71
CA CYS A 142 -14.68 -2.19 -0.86
C CYS A 142 -14.78 -3.25 0.23
N TYR A 143 -13.64 -3.87 0.57
CA TYR A 143 -13.57 -5.04 1.44
C TYR A 143 -12.46 -4.89 2.47
N ALA A 144 -12.70 -5.37 3.68
CA ALA A 144 -11.73 -5.53 4.73
C ALA A 144 -11.69 -7.00 5.17
N ASN A 145 -10.55 -7.66 5.09
CA ASN A 145 -10.40 -9.11 5.36
C ASN A 145 -11.45 -9.99 4.62
N GLY A 146 -11.74 -9.66 3.36
CA GLY A 146 -12.73 -10.36 2.55
C GLY A 146 -14.20 -10.05 2.88
N GLN A 147 -14.48 -9.27 3.91
CA GLN A 147 -15.82 -8.84 4.27
C GLN A 147 -16.15 -7.50 3.60
N PRO A 148 -17.34 -7.34 3.01
CA PRO A 148 -17.73 -6.09 2.37
C PRO A 148 -17.87 -4.98 3.41
N MET A 149 -17.43 -3.77 3.02
CA MET A 149 -17.63 -2.54 3.79
C MET A 149 -18.74 -1.69 3.17
N GLU A 150 -19.50 -1.02 4.01
CA GLU A 150 -20.46 -0.02 3.56
C GLU A 150 -19.70 1.21 3.03
N LEU A 151 -20.18 1.75 1.90
CA LEU A 151 -19.68 3.02 1.35
C LEU A 151 -20.59 4.16 1.81
N GLU A 152 -20.07 4.97 2.73
CA GLU A 152 -20.69 6.23 3.14
C GLU A 152 -20.40 7.29 2.07
N TRP A 153 -21.38 7.57 1.21
CA TRP A 153 -21.21 8.49 0.10
C TRP A 153 -21.20 9.95 0.58
N LEU A 154 -20.11 10.64 0.32
CA LEU A 154 -19.96 12.09 0.51
C LEU A 154 -20.40 12.85 -0.76
N ASP A 155 -20.00 12.32 -1.93
CA ASP A 155 -20.47 12.75 -3.24
C ASP A 155 -20.45 11.53 -4.20
N ARG A 156 -21.62 11.02 -4.53
CA ARG A 156 -21.73 9.82 -5.35
C ARG A 156 -21.38 10.06 -6.82
N GLU A 157 -21.61 11.25 -7.34
CA GLU A 157 -21.30 11.60 -8.73
C GLU A 157 -19.79 11.72 -8.92
N ALA A 158 -19.10 12.31 -7.95
CA ALA A 158 -17.65 12.43 -7.92
C ALA A 158 -16.94 11.13 -7.46
N VAL A 159 -17.67 10.07 -7.10
CA VAL A 159 -17.16 8.82 -6.50
C VAL A 159 -16.31 9.11 -5.25
N HIS A 160 -16.80 10.03 -4.42
CA HIS A 160 -16.17 10.43 -3.16
C HIS A 160 -16.93 9.80 -1.99
N PHE A 161 -16.26 9.00 -1.19
CA PHE A 161 -16.88 8.21 -0.13
C PHE A 161 -15.91 7.95 1.01
N ARG A 162 -16.48 7.59 2.15
CA ARG A 162 -15.76 7.12 3.33
C ARG A 162 -16.07 5.65 3.56
N ILE A 163 -15.07 4.90 3.99
CA ILE A 163 -15.22 3.50 4.44
C ILE A 163 -14.57 3.32 5.82
N GLN A 164 -15.17 2.43 6.59
CA GLN A 164 -14.66 1.95 7.87
C GLN A 164 -15.22 0.54 8.11
N PRO A 165 -14.42 -0.42 8.62
CA PRO A 165 -14.97 -1.73 9.02
C PRO A 165 -16.08 -1.59 10.04
N ALA A 166 -17.09 -2.47 9.99
CA ALA A 166 -18.17 -2.48 10.96
C ALA A 166 -17.68 -2.78 12.39
N GLU A 167 -18.49 -2.48 13.39
CA GLU A 167 -18.20 -2.89 14.78
C GLU A 167 -18.06 -4.40 14.86
N GLY A 168 -17.08 -4.86 15.64
CA GLY A 168 -16.74 -6.28 15.73
C GLY A 168 -15.84 -6.81 14.61
N GLN A 169 -15.42 -5.95 13.68
CA GLN A 169 -14.48 -6.28 12.60
C GLN A 169 -13.13 -5.57 12.81
N GLU A 170 -12.61 -5.63 14.04
CA GLU A 170 -11.31 -5.03 14.38
C GLU A 170 -10.15 -5.89 13.90
N PHE A 171 -9.06 -5.19 13.51
CA PHE A 171 -7.80 -5.81 13.16
C PHE A 171 -6.84 -5.81 14.35
N ALA A 172 -6.52 -7.00 14.85
CA ALA A 172 -5.50 -7.18 15.90
C ALA A 172 -4.09 -7.17 15.34
N MET A 173 -3.94 -7.61 14.07
CA MET A 173 -2.66 -7.75 13.39
C MET A 173 -2.00 -6.40 13.09
N ARG A 174 -0.67 -6.42 12.95
CA ARG A 174 0.13 -5.23 12.64
C ARG A 174 -0.18 -4.67 11.25
N ARG A 175 -0.40 -5.54 10.26
CA ARG A 175 -0.57 -5.14 8.85
C ARG A 175 -1.88 -5.68 8.28
N PHE A 176 -2.61 -4.81 7.60
CA PHE A 176 -3.84 -5.18 6.91
C PHE A 176 -4.14 -4.23 5.75
N ASN A 177 -5.10 -4.62 4.91
CA ASN A 177 -5.48 -3.84 3.73
C ASN A 177 -6.99 -3.70 3.64
N TYR A 178 -7.43 -2.55 3.13
CA TYR A 178 -8.75 -2.39 2.52
C TYR A 178 -8.59 -2.46 1.03
N ILE A 179 -9.44 -3.23 0.37
CA ILE A 179 -9.36 -3.47 -1.07
C ILE A 179 -10.64 -2.95 -1.70
N CYS A 180 -10.52 -2.05 -2.68
CA CYS A 180 -11.64 -1.60 -3.49
C CYS A 180 -11.51 -2.11 -4.93
N THR A 181 -12.60 -2.62 -5.48
CA THR A 181 -12.64 -3.14 -6.86
C THR A 181 -13.90 -2.67 -7.57
N ALA A 182 -13.82 -2.52 -8.89
CA ALA A 182 -14.98 -2.29 -9.75
C ALA A 182 -14.73 -2.88 -11.15
N PRO A 183 -15.71 -3.54 -11.80
CA PRO A 183 -15.56 -4.01 -13.17
C PRO A 183 -15.43 -2.83 -14.12
N LYS A 184 -14.49 -2.89 -15.07
CA LYS A 184 -14.38 -1.92 -16.15
C LYS A 184 -15.51 -2.13 -17.15
N ARG A 185 -16.19 -1.05 -17.53
CA ARG A 185 -17.28 -1.10 -18.52
C ARG A 185 -16.83 -1.76 -19.83
N GLY A 186 -17.67 -2.62 -20.37
CA GLY A 186 -17.48 -3.24 -21.68
C GLY A 186 -16.31 -4.25 -21.79
N THR A 187 -15.73 -4.68 -20.66
CA THR A 187 -14.63 -5.64 -20.64
C THR A 187 -14.80 -6.65 -19.49
N ASN A 188 -13.93 -7.66 -19.45
CA ASN A 188 -13.80 -8.60 -18.33
C ASN A 188 -12.67 -8.20 -17.35
N ARG A 189 -12.20 -6.95 -17.42
CA ARG A 189 -11.14 -6.42 -16.54
C ARG A 189 -11.75 -5.75 -15.32
N TYR A 190 -10.94 -5.62 -14.25
CA TYR A 190 -11.33 -4.98 -13.00
C TYR A 190 -10.36 -3.87 -12.63
N TYR A 191 -10.88 -2.76 -12.12
CA TYR A 191 -10.10 -1.82 -11.35
C TYR A 191 -9.79 -2.40 -9.99
N TRP A 192 -8.59 -2.14 -9.47
CA TRP A 192 -8.11 -2.64 -8.19
C TRP A 192 -7.28 -1.57 -7.48
N PHE A 193 -7.63 -1.29 -6.24
CA PHE A 193 -6.88 -0.42 -5.34
C PHE A 193 -6.84 -1.04 -3.94
N SER A 194 -5.71 -0.91 -3.23
CA SER A 194 -5.61 -1.30 -1.83
C SER A 194 -5.04 -0.17 -1.00
N LYS A 195 -5.75 0.22 0.06
CA LYS A 195 -5.21 1.04 1.14
C LYS A 195 -4.52 0.13 2.14
N PHE A 196 -3.21 0.27 2.27
CA PHE A 196 -2.39 -0.42 3.25
C PHE A 196 -2.43 0.28 4.59
N TRP A 197 -2.42 -0.51 5.66
CA TRP A 197 -2.36 -0.05 7.03
C TRP A 197 -1.28 -0.79 7.81
N THR A 198 -0.52 -0.04 8.63
CA THR A 198 0.43 -0.55 9.61
C THR A 198 0.04 -0.01 10.98
N ARG A 199 -0.20 -0.90 11.96
CA ARG A 199 -0.44 -0.48 13.33
C ARG A 199 0.88 -0.30 14.06
N SER A 200 1.06 0.86 14.70
CA SER A 200 2.25 1.16 15.52
C SER A 200 2.26 0.35 16.82
N THR A 201 1.08 0.00 17.35
CA THR A 201 0.92 -0.81 18.56
C THR A 201 0.05 -2.04 18.29
N PRO A 202 0.59 -3.10 17.67
CA PRO A 202 -0.16 -4.34 17.46
C PRO A 202 -0.41 -5.04 18.80
N ASP A 203 -1.52 -5.80 18.89
CA ASP A 203 -1.86 -6.54 20.11
C ASP A 203 -0.95 -7.73 20.35
N ASN A 204 -0.37 -8.28 19.27
CA ASN A 204 0.62 -9.35 19.30
C ASN A 204 1.81 -8.88 18.47
N ALA A 205 3.02 -9.02 19.02
CA ALA A 205 4.23 -8.88 18.23
C ALA A 205 4.25 -10.00 17.17
N ASP A 206 4.51 -9.64 15.92
CA ASP A 206 4.74 -10.59 14.81
C ASP A 206 6.02 -11.41 15.05
#